data_7ae3f64d4d7463f7df6440eb405aa3a1
#
_entry.id   7ae3f64d4d7463f7df6440eb405aa3a1
#
_cell.length_a   1.000
_cell.length_b   1.000
_cell.length_c   1.000
_cell.angle_alpha   90.00
_cell.angle_beta   90.00
_cell.angle_gamma   90.00
#
_symmetry.space_group_name_H-M   'P 1'
#
loop_
_entity.id
_entity.type
_entity.pdbx_description
1 polymer ?
#
loop_
_entity_poly.entity_id
_entity_poly.type
_entity_poly.pdbx_seq_one_letter_code
_entity_poly.pdbx_strand_id
1 'polypeptide(L)'
;MYEKGFTIEVTSRYEGWWRYNAALMCGCFDAAGRRIGFASSASTVADVGSNLAERPADIAADRTAALQTMPCDHLVLYLYIIPHTLPADNEIDATRPFGIEVRISYARRRLRTEKREINQWSGASVEMRVDSKK
;
A
#
# COMPACT_ATOMS: atom_id res chain seq x y z
N MET A 1 11.77 24.39 -7.97
CA MET A 1 11.00 23.51 -7.07
C MET A 1 9.62 23.28 -7.63
N TYR A 2 9.17 22.05 -7.63
CA TYR A 2 7.83 21.74 -8.09
C TYR A 2 6.98 21.31 -6.92
N GLU A 3 5.67 21.47 -7.09
CA GLU A 3 4.73 21.07 -6.07
C GLU A 3 4.55 19.57 -6.06
N LYS A 4 4.41 19.04 -4.88
CA LYS A 4 4.07 17.64 -4.73
C LYS A 4 2.56 17.50 -4.69
N GLY A 5 2.07 16.43 -5.29
CA GLY A 5 0.67 16.09 -5.18
C GLY A 5 0.41 15.25 -3.95
N PHE A 6 -0.21 14.10 -4.16
CA PHE A 6 -0.48 13.18 -3.06
C PHE A 6 0.77 12.38 -2.69
N THR A 7 0.89 12.09 -1.41
CA THR A 7 1.85 11.10 -0.91
C THR A 7 1.04 10.07 -0.14
N ILE A 8 1.22 8.81 -0.51
CA ILE A 8 0.49 7.69 0.08
C ILE A 8 1.53 6.73 0.63
N GLU A 9 1.41 6.40 1.92
CA GLU A 9 2.34 5.52 2.60
C GLU A 9 1.57 4.37 3.24
N VAL A 10 2.03 3.15 3.01
CA VAL A 10 1.41 1.95 3.56
C VAL A 10 2.39 1.27 4.49
N THR A 11 1.97 1.06 5.72
CA THR A 11 2.79 0.39 6.72
C THR A 11 1.95 -0.64 7.45
N SER A 12 2.63 -1.52 8.19
CA SER A 12 1.97 -2.48 9.05
C SER A 12 2.86 -2.76 10.24
N ARG A 13 2.23 -3.05 11.38
CA ARG A 13 2.93 -3.48 12.57
C ARG A 13 2.95 -5.00 12.71
N TYR A 14 2.36 -5.70 11.76
CA TYR A 14 2.32 -7.15 11.77
C TYR A 14 3.74 -7.69 11.55
N GLU A 15 4.17 -8.60 12.39
CA GLU A 15 5.53 -9.13 12.29
C GLU A 15 5.76 -9.92 11.01
N GLY A 16 4.70 -10.41 10.37
CA GLY A 16 4.78 -11.11 9.09
C GLY A 16 4.61 -10.21 7.88
N TRP A 17 4.64 -8.89 8.07
CA TRP A 17 4.47 -7.94 6.97
C TRP A 17 5.44 -8.19 5.83
N TRP A 18 6.64 -8.66 6.12
CA TRP A 18 7.65 -8.96 5.11
C TRP A 18 7.24 -10.09 4.16
N ARG A 19 6.23 -10.86 4.50
CA ARG A 19 5.74 -11.96 3.65
C ARG A 19 4.90 -11.45 2.48
N TYR A 20 4.70 -10.16 2.39
CA TYR A 20 3.78 -9.58 1.42
C TYR A 20 4.47 -8.53 0.58
N ASN A 21 4.16 -8.51 -0.72
CA ASN A 21 4.53 -7.43 -1.61
C ASN A 21 3.38 -6.44 -1.62
N ALA A 22 3.70 -5.17 -1.80
CA ALA A 22 2.67 -4.13 -1.91
C ALA A 22 2.83 -3.44 -3.24
N ALA A 23 1.74 -3.27 -3.96
CA ALA A 23 1.73 -2.52 -5.21
C ALA A 23 0.69 -1.42 -5.09
N LEU A 24 1.09 -0.21 -5.45
CA LEU A 24 0.20 0.94 -5.42
C LEU A 24 0.13 1.52 -6.82
N MET A 25 -1.06 1.83 -7.28
CA MET A 25 -1.23 2.52 -8.55
C MET A 25 -2.44 3.43 -8.44
N CYS A 26 -2.43 4.51 -9.19
CA CYS A 26 -3.55 5.42 -9.16
C CYS A 26 -3.69 6.16 -10.48
N GLY A 27 -4.92 6.55 -10.76
CA GLY A 27 -5.21 7.54 -11.78
C GLY A 27 -5.38 8.89 -11.10
N CYS A 28 -4.83 9.93 -11.69
CA CYS A 28 -4.94 11.30 -11.19
C CYS A 28 -5.88 12.07 -12.07
N PHE A 29 -6.78 12.85 -11.47
CA PHE A 29 -7.88 13.50 -12.18
C PHE A 29 -7.91 14.99 -11.87
N ASP A 30 -8.37 15.78 -12.83
CA ASP A 30 -8.60 17.20 -12.61
C ASP A 30 -10.01 17.42 -12.04
N ALA A 31 -10.35 18.67 -11.75
CA ALA A 31 -11.63 19.00 -11.14
C ALA A 31 -12.81 18.65 -12.04
N ALA A 32 -12.60 18.56 -13.34
CA ALA A 32 -13.64 18.17 -14.30
C ALA A 32 -13.81 16.67 -14.42
N GLY A 33 -12.98 15.90 -13.70
CA GLY A 33 -13.08 14.45 -13.73
C GLY A 33 -12.31 13.79 -14.86
N ARG A 34 -11.44 14.56 -15.54
CA ARG A 34 -10.62 13.97 -16.61
C ARG A 34 -9.32 13.48 -16.05
N ARG A 35 -8.89 12.32 -16.53
CA ARG A 35 -7.63 11.75 -16.09
C ARG A 35 -6.48 12.53 -16.70
N ILE A 36 -5.60 13.03 -15.85
CA ILE A 36 -4.46 13.81 -16.29
C ILE A 36 -3.13 13.09 -16.08
N GLY A 37 -3.14 11.93 -15.43
CA GLY A 37 -1.91 11.18 -15.29
C GLY A 37 -2.09 9.92 -14.46
N PHE A 38 -0.99 9.20 -14.31
CA PHE A 38 -0.91 7.99 -13.52
C PHE A 38 0.29 8.07 -12.62
N ALA A 39 0.25 7.30 -11.54
CA ALA A 39 1.44 7.03 -10.74
C ALA A 39 1.38 5.59 -10.27
N SER A 40 2.52 4.96 -10.12
CA SER A 40 2.59 3.61 -9.59
C SER A 40 3.89 3.40 -8.85
N SER A 41 3.86 2.48 -7.90
CA SER A 41 5.02 2.14 -7.11
C SER A 41 4.82 0.73 -6.57
N ALA A 42 5.91 0.04 -6.27
CA ALA A 42 5.82 -1.29 -5.69
C ALA A 42 6.89 -1.45 -4.64
N SER A 43 6.53 -2.11 -3.54
CA SER A 43 7.47 -2.55 -2.53
C SER A 43 7.53 -4.06 -2.62
N THR A 44 8.47 -4.57 -3.41
CA THR A 44 8.59 -5.99 -3.67
C THR A 44 9.69 -6.57 -2.82
N VAL A 45 9.35 -7.53 -1.97
CA VAL A 45 10.33 -8.20 -1.13
C VAL A 45 10.86 -9.43 -1.84
N ALA A 46 9.98 -10.20 -2.50
CA ALA A 46 10.37 -11.43 -3.18
C ALA A 46 9.32 -11.77 -4.22
N ASP A 47 9.66 -12.67 -5.13
CA ASP A 47 8.72 -13.14 -6.13
C ASP A 47 7.63 -13.98 -5.48
N VAL A 48 6.43 -13.93 -6.04
CA VAL A 48 5.32 -14.74 -5.56
C VAL A 48 5.70 -16.21 -5.64
N GLY A 49 5.47 -16.93 -4.54
CA GLY A 49 5.82 -18.33 -4.47
C GLY A 49 7.21 -18.62 -3.92
N SER A 50 7.91 -17.58 -3.45
CA SER A 50 9.28 -17.73 -2.95
C SER A 50 9.37 -18.57 -1.68
N ASN A 51 8.35 -18.51 -0.82
CA ASN A 51 8.29 -19.29 0.43
C ASN A 51 9.55 -19.11 1.28
N LEU A 52 9.83 -17.85 1.60
CA LEU A 52 11.03 -17.53 2.40
C LEU A 52 10.84 -18.02 3.83
N ALA A 53 11.92 -18.54 4.40
CA ALA A 53 11.89 -19.06 5.77
C ALA A 53 11.92 -17.93 6.81
N GLU A 54 12.48 -16.78 6.45
CA GLU A 54 12.62 -15.68 7.37
C GLU A 54 12.72 -14.36 6.60
N ARG A 55 12.57 -13.28 7.33
CA ARG A 55 12.67 -11.95 6.74
C ARG A 55 14.08 -11.73 6.18
N PRO A 56 14.20 -11.27 4.92
CA PRO A 56 15.50 -10.91 4.38
C PRO A 56 16.15 -9.80 5.21
N ALA A 57 17.47 -9.89 5.35
CA ALA A 57 18.21 -8.98 6.22
C ALA A 57 18.12 -7.52 5.78
N ASP A 58 17.94 -7.29 4.48
CA ASP A 58 17.88 -5.94 3.93
C ASP A 58 16.46 -5.35 3.93
N ILE A 59 15.49 -6.08 4.46
CA ILE A 59 14.10 -5.63 4.51
C ILE A 59 13.74 -5.30 5.95
N ALA A 60 13.37 -4.04 6.20
CA ALA A 60 12.96 -3.63 7.53
C ALA A 60 11.62 -4.27 7.88
N ALA A 61 11.46 -4.64 9.15
CA ALA A 61 10.22 -5.26 9.61
C ALA A 61 9.02 -4.34 9.45
N ASP A 62 9.25 -3.04 9.53
CA ASP A 62 8.20 -2.03 9.45
C ASP A 62 8.33 -1.17 8.19
N ARG A 63 8.81 -1.77 7.11
CA ARG A 63 9.04 -1.02 5.87
C ARG A 63 7.78 -0.31 5.41
N THR A 64 7.98 0.79 4.71
CA THR A 64 6.90 1.59 4.18
C THR A 64 6.88 1.48 2.65
N ALA A 65 5.72 1.16 2.10
CA ALA A 65 5.50 1.25 0.66
C ALA A 65 4.91 2.62 0.38
N ALA A 66 5.46 3.35 -0.57
CA ALA A 66 5.08 4.73 -0.78
C ALA A 66 4.85 5.04 -2.25
N LEU A 67 3.95 5.98 -2.51
CA LEU A 67 3.62 6.46 -3.84
C LEU A 67 3.46 7.97 -3.79
N GLN A 68 4.07 8.67 -4.74
CA GLN A 68 3.90 10.11 -4.88
C GLN A 68 3.33 10.41 -6.24
N THR A 69 2.47 11.42 -6.31
CA THR A 69 1.81 11.81 -7.56
C THR A 69 2.10 13.26 -7.92
N MET A 70 1.74 13.61 -9.14
CA MET A 70 1.67 15.00 -9.55
C MET A 70 0.52 15.69 -8.82
N PRO A 71 0.51 17.04 -8.76
CA PRO A 71 -0.66 17.73 -8.24
C PRO A 71 -1.90 17.42 -9.07
N CYS A 72 -3.02 17.18 -8.40
CA CYS A 72 -4.28 16.87 -9.07
C CYS A 72 -5.43 17.13 -8.10
N ASP A 73 -6.65 17.17 -8.63
CA ASP A 73 -7.82 17.43 -7.80
C ASP A 73 -8.16 16.24 -6.92
N HIS A 74 -8.14 15.06 -7.51
CA HIS A 74 -8.41 13.83 -6.77
C HIS A 74 -7.74 12.67 -7.48
N LEU A 75 -7.65 11.55 -6.76
CA LEU A 75 -7.14 10.31 -7.35
C LEU A 75 -8.01 9.14 -6.97
N VAL A 76 -7.89 8.08 -7.75
CA VAL A 76 -8.45 6.78 -7.40
C VAL A 76 -7.26 5.85 -7.20
N LEU A 77 -7.14 5.34 -5.99
CA LEU A 77 -6.02 4.51 -5.59
C LEU A 77 -6.41 3.05 -5.63
N TYR A 78 -5.52 2.24 -6.19
CA TYR A 78 -5.62 0.78 -6.14
C TYR A 78 -4.39 0.27 -5.41
N LEU A 79 -4.63 -0.42 -4.32
CA LEU A 79 -3.58 -0.98 -3.48
C LEU A 79 -3.74 -2.49 -3.46
N TYR A 80 -2.66 -3.21 -3.76
CA TYR A 80 -2.67 -4.67 -3.74
C TYR A 80 -1.63 -5.14 -2.75
N ILE A 81 -2.06 -6.00 -1.85
CA ILE A 81 -1.18 -6.67 -0.89
C ILE A 81 -1.15 -8.13 -1.28
N ILE A 82 0.00 -8.60 -1.73
CA ILE A 82 0.14 -9.90 -2.37
C ILE A 82 1.12 -10.76 -1.59
N PRO A 83 0.68 -11.89 -1.03
CA PRO A 83 1.61 -12.75 -0.31
C PRO A 83 2.58 -13.43 -1.28
N HIS A 84 3.87 -13.38 -0.97
CA HIS A 84 4.86 -14.15 -1.69
C HIS A 84 5.28 -15.38 -0.88
N THR A 85 4.96 -15.38 0.40
CA THR A 85 5.26 -16.48 1.31
C THR A 85 4.06 -16.67 2.20
N LEU A 86 3.47 -17.86 2.15
CA LEU A 86 2.27 -18.11 2.93
C LEU A 86 2.62 -18.41 4.39
N PRO A 87 1.68 -18.16 5.31
CA PRO A 87 1.88 -18.55 6.72
C PRO A 87 2.05 -20.06 6.85
N ALA A 88 2.60 -20.48 7.99
CA ALA A 88 2.79 -21.91 8.24
C ALA A 88 1.44 -22.61 8.30
N ASP A 89 1.39 -23.82 7.76
CA ASP A 89 0.15 -24.55 7.55
C ASP A 89 -0.62 -24.83 8.83
N ASN A 90 0.08 -25.11 9.90
CA ASN A 90 -0.57 -25.53 11.14
C ASN A 90 -0.81 -24.39 12.12
N GLU A 91 -0.68 -23.16 11.69
CA GLU A 91 -0.96 -22.01 12.55
C GLU A 91 -2.42 -21.66 12.48
N ILE A 92 -3.11 -21.78 13.59
CA ILE A 92 -4.53 -21.45 13.65
C ILE A 92 -4.76 -20.00 13.32
N ASP A 93 -3.88 -19.13 13.81
CA ASP A 93 -4.02 -17.70 13.61
C ASP A 93 -3.70 -17.26 12.19
N ALA A 94 -3.21 -18.16 11.34
CA ALA A 94 -2.85 -17.79 9.97
C ALA A 94 -4.06 -17.31 9.15
N THR A 95 -5.28 -17.68 9.56
CA THR A 95 -6.48 -17.20 8.87
C THR A 95 -6.99 -15.87 9.41
N ARG A 96 -6.38 -15.37 10.49
CA ARG A 96 -6.77 -14.10 11.09
C ARG A 96 -6.24 -12.96 10.25
N PRO A 97 -7.04 -11.90 10.00
CA PRO A 97 -6.51 -10.77 9.25
C PRO A 97 -5.49 -9.99 10.07
N PHE A 98 -4.62 -9.30 9.38
CA PHE A 98 -3.71 -8.36 10.02
C PHE A 98 -4.00 -6.96 9.51
N GLY A 99 -3.56 -5.94 10.25
CA GLY A 99 -3.87 -4.57 9.92
C GLY A 99 -2.77 -3.88 9.15
N ILE A 100 -3.17 -3.04 8.22
CA ILE A 100 -2.27 -2.09 7.58
C ILE A 100 -2.80 -0.68 7.81
N GLU A 101 -1.91 0.28 7.73
CA GLU A 101 -2.24 1.70 7.77
C GLU A 101 -1.89 2.34 6.46
N VAL A 102 -2.83 3.10 5.90
CA VAL A 102 -2.61 3.87 4.68
C VAL A 102 -2.70 5.33 5.07
N ARG A 103 -1.56 6.03 5.02
CA ARG A 103 -1.48 7.44 5.36
C ARG A 103 -1.48 8.25 4.09
N ILE A 104 -2.37 9.23 4.03
CA ILE A 104 -2.59 10.01 2.82
C ILE A 104 -2.36 11.46 3.14
N SER A 105 -1.47 12.10 2.37
CA SER A 105 -1.16 13.51 2.50
C SER A 105 -1.22 14.16 1.13
N TYR A 106 -1.48 15.48 1.11
CA TYR A 106 -1.42 16.25 -0.11
C TYR A 106 -0.60 17.49 0.16
N ALA A 107 0.47 17.68 -0.62
CA ALA A 107 1.34 18.84 -0.49
C ALA A 107 1.80 19.03 0.96
N ARG A 108 2.20 17.94 1.62
CA ARG A 108 2.70 17.91 3.00
C ARG A 108 1.65 18.04 4.07
N ARG A 109 0.38 18.18 3.69
CA ARG A 109 -0.70 18.27 4.68
C ARG A 109 -1.37 16.90 4.81
N ARG A 110 -1.45 16.39 6.02
CA ARG A 110 -2.09 15.10 6.27
C ARG A 110 -3.59 15.23 6.03
N LEU A 111 -4.13 14.40 5.16
CA LEU A 111 -5.55 14.39 4.88
C LEU A 111 -6.27 13.37 5.73
N ARG A 112 -5.77 12.13 5.77
CA ARG A 112 -6.42 11.09 6.55
C ARG A 112 -5.52 9.88 6.65
N THR A 113 -5.86 9.01 7.60
CA THR A 113 -5.23 7.71 7.74
C THR A 113 -6.34 6.68 7.71
N GLU A 114 -6.20 5.71 6.81
CA GLU A 114 -7.15 4.62 6.68
C GLU A 114 -6.52 3.36 7.24
N LYS A 115 -7.34 2.55 7.90
CA LYS A 115 -6.89 1.24 8.38
C LYS A 115 -7.67 0.18 7.64
N ARG A 116 -6.99 -0.87 7.25
CA ARG A 116 -7.60 -1.98 6.54
C ARG A 116 -7.11 -3.29 7.10
N GLU A 117 -7.95 -4.32 7.00
CA GLU A 117 -7.58 -5.66 7.41
C GLU A 117 -7.28 -6.50 6.18
N ILE A 118 -6.21 -7.27 6.28
CA ILE A 118 -5.69 -8.03 5.16
C ILE A 118 -5.70 -9.51 5.54
N ASN A 119 -6.28 -10.34 4.69
CA ASN A 119 -6.28 -11.78 4.91
C ASN A 119 -4.85 -12.31 4.74
N GLN A 120 -4.39 -13.11 5.68
CA GLN A 120 -3.01 -13.59 5.66
C GLN A 120 -2.72 -14.54 4.51
N TRP A 121 -3.72 -15.26 4.04
CA TRP A 121 -3.53 -16.25 2.97
C TRP A 121 -3.66 -15.64 1.59
N SER A 122 -4.65 -14.79 1.40
CA SER A 122 -4.98 -14.29 0.07
C SER A 122 -4.51 -12.87 -0.18
N GLY A 123 -4.09 -12.16 0.87
CA GLY A 123 -3.83 -10.74 0.72
C GLY A 123 -5.13 -10.00 0.51
N ALA A 124 -5.06 -8.87 -0.17
CA ALA A 124 -6.26 -8.08 -0.43
C ALA A 124 -5.99 -7.05 -1.51
N SER A 125 -7.07 -6.55 -2.10
CA SER A 125 -7.02 -5.36 -2.92
C SER A 125 -7.92 -4.31 -2.28
N VAL A 126 -7.48 -3.07 -2.33
CA VAL A 126 -8.20 -1.94 -1.75
C VAL A 126 -8.31 -0.87 -2.81
N GLU A 127 -9.51 -0.34 -2.96
CA GLU A 127 -9.75 0.76 -3.89
C GLU A 127 -10.31 1.92 -3.08
N MET A 128 -9.79 3.13 -3.31
CA MET A 128 -10.32 4.29 -2.63
C MET A 128 -10.14 5.54 -3.46
N ARG A 129 -11.11 6.44 -3.34
CA ARG A 129 -11.01 7.76 -3.94
C ARG A 129 -10.54 8.73 -2.87
N VAL A 130 -9.60 9.60 -3.25
CA VAL A 130 -9.05 10.59 -2.33
C VAL A 130 -9.07 11.94 -3.00
N ASP A 131 -9.68 12.91 -2.33
CA ASP A 131 -9.72 14.29 -2.81
C ASP A 131 -8.60 15.09 -2.17
N SER A 132 -8.04 16.03 -2.93
CA SER A 132 -6.96 16.87 -2.43
C SER A 132 -7.45 17.89 -1.40
N LYS A 133 -8.73 18.15 -1.39
CA LYS A 133 -9.34 19.06 -0.43
C LYS A 133 -10.08 18.26 0.62
N LYS A 134 -9.92 18.69 1.85
CA LYS A 134 -10.54 17.97 2.95
C LYS A 134 -11.75 18.69 3.49
#